data_f3beb65b7995011ef651b8fdb6e77086
#
_entry.id   f3beb65b7995011ef651b8fdb6e77086
#
_cell.length_a   1.000
_cell.length_b   1.000
_cell.length_c   1.000
_cell.angle_alpha   90.00
_cell.angle_beta   90.00
_cell.angle_gamma   90.00
#
_symmetry.space_group_name_H-M   'P 1'
#
loop_
_entity.id
_entity.type
_entity.pdbx_description
1 polymer ?
#
loop_
_entity_poly.entity_id
_entity_poly.type
_entity_poly.pdbx_seq_one_letter_code
_entity_poly.pdbx_strand_id
1 'polypeptide(L)'
;MSLLGCALKQMPEMKSGPLDSLNIDSKNITSQISQLEGQLKDQSQATDDPAVLFHLALLYSSPNNPSPDHGKALKRIQTYMKKIPDEKKNNFERYILALLLEIDSQKTKCIKCNNRVKGLKKSTQKLKETCDELFEENQQMKQINEKLKNLDIRLEKKRKSID
;
A
#
# COMPACT_ATOMS: atom_id res chain seq x y z
N MET A 1 29.90 14.96 58.52
CA MET A 1 28.86 14.33 57.69
C MET A 1 28.27 15.43 56.79
N SER A 2 28.74 15.50 55.55
CA SER A 2 28.34 16.53 54.60
C SER A 2 27.30 15.94 53.64
N LEU A 3 26.09 16.46 53.70
CA LEU A 3 24.99 16.12 52.78
C LEU A 3 25.21 16.85 51.45
N LEU A 4 25.59 16.12 50.41
CA LEU A 4 25.60 16.61 49.03
C LEU A 4 24.17 16.71 48.55
N GLY A 5 23.63 17.92 48.48
CA GLY A 5 22.39 18.23 47.80
C GLY A 5 22.57 18.14 46.29
N CYS A 6 21.92 17.15 45.63
CA CYS A 6 21.79 17.13 44.18
C CYS A 6 20.89 18.28 43.74
N ALA A 7 21.47 19.33 43.19
CA ALA A 7 20.71 20.36 42.49
C ALA A 7 20.10 19.74 41.21
N LEU A 8 18.81 19.49 41.24
CA LEU A 8 18.00 19.22 40.04
C LEU A 8 18.10 20.43 39.12
N LYS A 9 18.93 20.35 38.10
CA LYS A 9 19.02 21.33 37.03
C LYS A 9 17.65 21.36 36.35
N GLN A 10 16.89 22.44 36.54
CA GLN A 10 15.65 22.70 35.85
C GLN A 10 15.92 22.56 34.33
N MET A 11 15.26 21.59 33.72
CA MET A 11 15.25 21.47 32.24
C MET A 11 14.55 22.76 31.73
N PRO A 12 15.11 23.42 30.72
CA PRO A 12 14.45 24.56 30.10
C PRO A 12 13.08 24.08 29.57
N GLU A 13 12.02 24.80 29.94
CA GLU A 13 10.69 24.62 29.37
C GLU A 13 10.85 24.63 27.84
N MET A 14 10.56 23.50 27.22
CA MET A 14 10.44 23.44 25.77
C MET A 14 9.29 24.36 25.40
N LYS A 15 9.64 25.52 24.80
CA LYS A 15 8.66 26.41 24.18
C LYS A 15 7.75 25.54 23.31
N SER A 16 6.43 25.59 23.60
CA SER A 16 5.40 24.95 22.83
C SER A 16 5.69 25.15 21.34
N GLY A 17 5.92 24.05 20.64
CA GLY A 17 6.22 24.07 19.21
C GLY A 17 4.97 24.39 18.40
N PRO A 18 5.08 24.60 17.09
CA PRO A 18 3.96 24.89 16.20
C PRO A 18 2.83 23.84 16.24
N LEU A 19 3.02 22.71 16.92
CA LEU A 19 2.02 21.66 17.14
C LEU A 19 0.92 22.03 18.15
N ASP A 20 1.22 22.90 19.13
CA ASP A 20 0.23 23.28 20.16
C ASP A 20 -0.86 24.21 19.60
N SER A 21 -0.59 24.86 18.48
CA SER A 21 -1.59 25.66 17.75
C SER A 21 -2.52 24.81 16.85
N LEU A 22 -2.16 23.55 16.60
CA LEU A 22 -2.93 22.59 15.81
C LEU A 22 -3.82 21.79 16.77
N ASN A 23 -4.87 22.41 17.29
CA ASN A 23 -5.89 21.71 18.06
C ASN A 23 -6.66 20.77 17.12
N ILE A 24 -6.07 19.58 16.85
CA ILE A 24 -6.71 18.52 16.09
C ILE A 24 -7.72 17.83 16.99
N ASP A 25 -8.89 18.44 17.13
CA ASP A 25 -10.02 17.81 17.80
C ASP A 25 -10.49 16.63 16.95
N SER A 26 -10.23 15.42 17.45
CA SER A 26 -10.57 14.15 16.78
C SER A 26 -12.08 14.04 16.45
N LYS A 27 -12.93 14.74 17.19
CA LYS A 27 -14.38 14.72 16.98
C LYS A 27 -14.83 15.53 15.75
N ASN A 28 -13.97 16.39 15.20
CA ASN A 28 -14.35 17.35 14.15
C ASN A 28 -13.44 17.35 12.92
N ILE A 29 -12.55 16.35 12.75
CA ILE A 29 -11.57 16.31 11.66
C ILE A 29 -12.23 16.46 10.29
N THR A 30 -13.31 15.73 10.04
CA THR A 30 -14.01 15.76 8.72
C THR A 30 -14.59 17.15 8.44
N SER A 31 -15.15 17.82 9.44
CA SER A 31 -15.67 19.19 9.32
C SER A 31 -14.55 20.19 9.07
N GLN A 32 -13.44 20.07 9.80
CA GLN A 32 -12.26 20.93 9.60
C GLN A 32 -11.67 20.77 8.18
N ILE A 33 -11.55 19.54 7.69
CA ILE A 33 -11.11 19.28 6.30
C ILE A 33 -12.04 19.98 5.31
N SER A 34 -13.35 19.81 5.48
CA SER A 34 -14.33 20.42 4.55
C SER A 34 -14.27 21.96 4.57
N GLN A 35 -14.11 22.55 5.74
CA GLN A 35 -13.97 23.99 5.90
C GLN A 35 -12.69 24.52 5.23
N LEU A 36 -11.54 23.86 5.48
CA LEU A 36 -10.27 24.28 4.89
C LEU A 36 -10.23 24.04 3.36
N GLU A 37 -10.86 22.97 2.87
CA GLU A 37 -11.00 22.77 1.42
C GLU A 37 -11.90 23.80 0.77
N GLY A 38 -12.96 24.27 1.47
CA GLY A 38 -13.79 25.39 1.05
C GLY A 38 -12.98 26.67 0.89
N GLN A 39 -12.16 27.00 1.87
CA GLN A 39 -11.27 28.17 1.82
C GLN A 39 -10.32 28.14 0.61
N LEU A 40 -9.82 26.97 0.23
CA LEU A 40 -8.95 26.85 -0.95
C LEU A 40 -9.70 27.00 -2.27
N LYS A 41 -11.02 26.69 -2.32
CA LYS A 41 -11.84 26.81 -3.53
C LYS A 41 -12.34 28.24 -3.76
N ASP A 42 -12.71 28.94 -2.70
CA ASP A 42 -13.31 30.27 -2.76
C ASP A 42 -12.28 31.36 -3.13
N GLN A 43 -10.99 31.07 -2.95
CA GLN A 43 -9.90 32.00 -3.31
C GLN A 43 -9.49 31.86 -4.78
N SER A 44 -10.36 32.26 -5.70
CA SER A 44 -10.14 32.16 -7.14
C SER A 44 -8.99 33.03 -7.70
N GLN A 45 -8.28 33.81 -6.89
CA GLN A 45 -7.12 34.62 -7.30
C GLN A 45 -5.99 34.77 -6.29
N ALA A 46 -6.06 34.24 -5.09
CA ALA A 46 -4.99 34.38 -4.10
C ALA A 46 -4.45 33.03 -3.68
N THR A 47 -3.20 32.80 -3.96
CA THR A 47 -2.23 31.88 -3.35
C THR A 47 -2.81 31.01 -2.24
N ASP A 48 -2.99 29.70 -2.53
CA ASP A 48 -3.23 28.70 -1.46
C ASP A 48 -2.34 29.04 -0.24
N ASP A 49 -2.95 29.41 0.85
CA ASP A 49 -2.22 29.77 2.07
C ASP A 49 -1.36 28.56 2.51
N PRO A 50 -0.03 28.71 2.63
CA PRO A 50 0.83 27.64 3.07
C PRO A 50 0.38 27.01 4.39
N ALA A 51 -0.12 27.79 5.34
CA ALA A 51 -0.61 27.29 6.61
C ALA A 51 -1.80 26.35 6.45
N VAL A 52 -2.74 26.68 5.58
CA VAL A 52 -3.90 25.82 5.25
C VAL A 52 -3.48 24.54 4.60
N LEU A 53 -2.52 24.57 3.66
CA LEU A 53 -1.99 23.38 2.99
C LEU A 53 -1.32 22.42 3.97
N PHE A 54 -0.52 22.95 4.90
CA PHE A 54 0.15 22.13 5.90
C PHE A 54 -0.86 21.53 6.90
N HIS A 55 -1.82 22.32 7.34
CA HIS A 55 -2.89 21.85 8.23
C HIS A 55 -3.72 20.73 7.58
N LEU A 56 -4.11 20.89 6.32
CA LEU A 56 -4.79 19.83 5.57
C LEU A 56 -3.95 18.56 5.44
N ALA A 57 -2.64 18.69 5.22
CA ALA A 57 -1.76 17.52 5.16
C ALA A 57 -1.78 16.73 6.47
N LEU A 58 -1.73 17.42 7.62
CA LEU A 58 -1.81 16.79 8.95
C LEU A 58 -3.17 16.15 9.20
N LEU A 59 -4.27 16.83 8.89
CA LEU A 59 -5.62 16.30 9.07
C LEU A 59 -5.88 15.05 8.22
N TYR A 60 -5.45 15.06 6.94
CA TYR A 60 -5.57 13.89 6.06
C TYR A 60 -4.73 12.70 6.51
N SER A 61 -3.56 12.93 7.11
CA SER A 61 -2.67 11.87 7.59
C SER A 61 -2.90 11.47 9.06
N SER A 62 -3.76 12.19 9.78
CA SER A 62 -4.02 11.95 11.20
C SER A 62 -4.53 10.52 11.46
N PRO A 63 -3.99 9.80 12.45
CA PRO A 63 -4.50 8.50 12.87
C PRO A 63 -5.92 8.58 13.44
N ASN A 64 -6.33 9.76 13.90
CA ASN A 64 -7.69 10.01 14.42
C ASN A 64 -8.69 10.35 13.30
N ASN A 65 -8.25 10.46 12.06
CA ASN A 65 -9.15 10.66 10.92
C ASN A 65 -9.88 9.33 10.62
N PRO A 66 -11.22 9.29 10.65
CA PRO A 66 -11.97 8.08 10.34
C PRO A 66 -11.74 7.57 8.90
N SER A 67 -11.26 8.44 8.01
CA SER A 67 -10.96 8.10 6.61
C SER A 67 -9.66 8.78 6.17
N PRO A 68 -8.48 8.29 6.62
CA PRO A 68 -7.21 8.91 6.30
C PRO A 68 -6.88 8.77 4.81
N ASP A 69 -6.42 9.88 4.21
CA ASP A 69 -6.01 9.92 2.79
C ASP A 69 -4.56 10.43 2.68
N HIS A 70 -3.61 9.49 2.82
CA HIS A 70 -2.19 9.80 2.71
C HIS A 70 -1.79 10.33 1.33
N GLY A 71 -2.53 9.99 0.27
CA GLY A 71 -2.28 10.53 -1.08
C GLY A 71 -2.62 12.01 -1.17
N LYS A 72 -3.75 12.44 -0.59
CA LYS A 72 -4.10 13.87 -0.48
C LYS A 72 -3.13 14.57 0.46
N ALA A 73 -2.80 13.99 1.62
CA ALA A 73 -1.82 14.55 2.54
C ALA A 73 -0.49 14.83 1.85
N LEU A 74 0.03 13.85 1.09
CA LEU A 74 1.27 13.99 0.33
C LEU A 74 1.21 15.13 -0.69
N LYS A 75 0.12 15.24 -1.46
CA LYS A 75 -0.05 16.33 -2.42
C LYS A 75 -0.06 17.71 -1.73
N ARG A 76 -0.76 17.84 -0.60
CA ARG A 76 -0.85 19.11 0.13
C ARG A 76 0.51 19.53 0.70
N ILE A 77 1.25 18.61 1.34
CA ILE A 77 2.57 18.94 1.87
C ILE A 77 3.60 19.22 0.79
N GLN A 78 3.54 18.53 -0.35
CA GLN A 78 4.40 18.82 -1.49
C GLN A 78 4.15 20.24 -2.06
N THR A 79 2.88 20.66 -2.15
CA THR A 79 2.51 22.01 -2.58
C THR A 79 2.98 23.03 -1.57
N TYR A 80 2.78 22.79 -0.27
CA TYR A 80 3.30 23.61 0.81
C TYR A 80 4.83 23.80 0.72
N MET A 81 5.59 22.69 0.60
CA MET A 81 7.05 22.72 0.53
C MET A 81 7.59 23.48 -0.68
N LYS A 82 6.84 23.57 -1.79
CA LYS A 82 7.19 24.38 -2.98
C LYS A 82 6.99 25.86 -2.76
N LYS A 83 6.03 26.24 -1.91
CA LYS A 83 5.67 27.66 -1.65
C LYS A 83 6.53 28.31 -0.59
N ILE A 84 7.10 27.55 0.31
CA ILE A 84 7.94 28.06 1.39
C ILE A 84 9.40 28.12 0.95
N PRO A 85 10.10 29.27 1.19
CA PRO A 85 11.53 29.37 0.99
C PRO A 85 12.31 28.33 1.81
N ASP A 86 13.41 27.83 1.27
CA ASP A 86 14.20 26.77 1.94
C ASP A 86 14.70 27.14 3.33
N GLU A 87 14.99 28.41 3.55
CA GLU A 87 15.43 28.97 4.84
C GLU A 87 14.37 28.88 5.94
N LYS A 88 13.09 28.83 5.57
CA LYS A 88 11.96 28.75 6.49
C LYS A 88 11.46 27.33 6.71
N LYS A 89 11.95 26.35 5.94
CA LYS A 89 11.58 24.94 6.10
C LYS A 89 12.22 24.34 7.33
N ASN A 90 11.40 23.89 8.27
CA ASN A 90 11.88 23.22 9.46
C ASN A 90 12.03 21.70 9.29
N ASN A 91 12.72 21.05 10.23
CA ASN A 91 12.98 19.62 10.17
C ASN A 91 11.70 18.79 10.34
N PHE A 92 10.70 19.29 11.04
CA PHE A 92 9.44 18.59 11.23
C PHE A 92 8.65 18.43 9.91
N GLU A 93 8.55 19.49 9.13
CA GLU A 93 7.89 19.47 7.82
C GLU A 93 8.59 18.53 6.83
N ARG A 94 9.93 18.53 6.82
CA ARG A 94 10.75 17.61 6.03
C ARG A 94 10.51 16.16 6.47
N TYR A 95 10.39 15.93 7.77
CA TYR A 95 10.14 14.61 8.33
C TYR A 95 8.74 14.09 7.93
N ILE A 96 7.70 14.91 8.03
CA ILE A 96 6.34 14.54 7.60
C ILE A 96 6.32 14.23 6.10
N LEU A 97 6.97 15.04 5.28
CA LEU A 97 7.07 14.77 3.83
C LEU A 97 7.76 13.41 3.58
N ALA A 98 8.87 13.13 4.26
CA ALA A 98 9.59 11.87 4.09
C ALA A 98 8.73 10.66 4.51
N LEU A 99 8.00 10.74 5.62
CA LEU A 99 7.08 9.69 6.05
C LEU A 99 5.96 9.45 5.03
N LEU A 100 5.35 10.49 4.51
CA LEU A 100 4.28 10.37 3.52
C LEU A 100 4.78 9.80 2.20
N LEU A 101 6.00 10.13 1.77
CA LEU A 101 6.65 9.53 0.60
C LEU A 101 6.90 8.03 0.80
N GLU A 102 7.36 7.64 1.99
CA GLU A 102 7.57 6.21 2.29
C GLU A 102 6.24 5.44 2.33
N ILE A 103 5.20 5.99 2.93
CA ILE A 103 3.85 5.39 2.92
C ILE A 103 3.35 5.18 1.48
N ASP A 104 3.50 6.17 0.59
CA ASP A 104 3.09 6.07 -0.81
C ASP A 104 3.92 5.01 -1.56
N SER A 105 5.22 4.96 -1.32
CA SER A 105 6.12 3.93 -1.84
C SER A 105 5.69 2.53 -1.41
N GLN A 106 5.41 2.32 -0.13
CA GLN A 106 4.96 1.04 0.40
C GLN A 106 3.59 0.63 -0.16
N LYS A 107 2.66 1.57 -0.27
CA LYS A 107 1.35 1.34 -0.92
C LYS A 107 1.53 0.87 -2.36
N THR A 108 2.40 1.51 -3.12
CA THR A 108 2.70 1.14 -4.50
C THR A 108 3.32 -0.26 -4.60
N LYS A 109 4.27 -0.59 -3.72
CA LYS A 109 4.87 -1.94 -3.63
C LYS A 109 3.81 -2.99 -3.30
N CYS A 110 2.91 -2.70 -2.36
CA CYS A 110 1.81 -3.59 -1.97
C CYS A 110 0.86 -3.86 -3.15
N ILE A 111 0.47 -2.83 -3.89
CA ILE A 111 -0.38 -2.98 -5.09
C ILE A 111 0.30 -3.87 -6.14
N LYS A 112 1.59 -3.65 -6.42
CA LYS A 112 2.38 -4.47 -7.36
C LYS A 112 2.45 -5.92 -6.89
N CYS A 113 2.70 -6.15 -5.60
CA CYS A 113 2.72 -7.48 -5.01
C CYS A 113 1.38 -8.20 -5.16
N ASN A 114 0.27 -7.53 -4.82
CA ASN A 114 -1.07 -8.10 -4.96
C ASN A 114 -1.41 -8.46 -6.41
N ASN A 115 -1.02 -7.62 -7.37
CA ASN A 115 -1.23 -7.91 -8.79
C ASN A 115 -0.42 -9.13 -9.24
N ARG A 116 0.82 -9.28 -8.75
CA ARG A 116 1.65 -10.46 -9.01
C ARG A 116 1.04 -11.73 -8.41
N VAL A 117 0.54 -11.67 -7.18
CA VAL A 117 -0.15 -12.80 -6.53
C VAL A 117 -1.39 -13.22 -7.33
N LYS A 118 -2.20 -12.26 -7.80
CA LYS A 118 -3.35 -12.55 -8.66
C LYS A 118 -2.93 -13.22 -9.98
N GLY A 119 -1.84 -12.77 -10.60
CA GLY A 119 -1.28 -13.37 -11.81
C GLY A 119 -0.83 -14.81 -11.57
N LEU A 120 -0.06 -15.05 -10.50
CA LEU A 120 0.40 -16.38 -10.13
C LEU A 120 -0.77 -17.34 -9.86
N LYS A 121 -1.80 -16.91 -9.14
CA LYS A 121 -3.00 -17.74 -8.90
C LYS A 121 -3.66 -18.18 -10.21
N LYS A 122 -3.80 -17.27 -11.19
CA LYS A 122 -4.36 -17.61 -12.51
C LYS A 122 -3.47 -18.62 -13.26
N SER A 123 -2.15 -18.44 -13.22
CA SER A 123 -1.21 -19.39 -13.87
C SER A 123 -1.25 -20.76 -13.22
N THR A 124 -1.30 -20.81 -11.88
CA THR A 124 -1.41 -22.07 -11.14
C THR A 124 -2.70 -22.81 -11.47
N GLN A 125 -3.82 -22.08 -11.60
CA GLN A 125 -5.11 -22.68 -11.97
C GLN A 125 -5.06 -23.28 -13.37
N LYS A 126 -4.52 -22.55 -14.37
CA LYS A 126 -4.35 -23.07 -15.73
C LYS A 126 -3.44 -24.30 -15.78
N LEU A 127 -2.33 -24.27 -15.02
CA LEU A 127 -1.43 -25.40 -14.96
C LEU A 127 -2.10 -26.64 -14.38
N LYS A 128 -2.95 -26.46 -13.36
CA LYS A 128 -3.75 -27.55 -12.79
C LYS A 128 -4.71 -28.14 -13.84
N GLU A 129 -5.46 -27.31 -14.55
CA GLU A 129 -6.36 -27.74 -15.62
C GLU A 129 -5.61 -28.54 -16.69
N THR A 130 -4.45 -28.05 -17.16
CA THR A 130 -3.62 -28.78 -18.14
C THR A 130 -3.10 -30.10 -17.58
N CYS A 131 -2.72 -30.17 -16.30
CA CYS A 131 -2.31 -31.43 -15.66
C CYS A 131 -3.45 -32.45 -15.61
N ASP A 132 -4.67 -32.00 -15.30
CA ASP A 132 -5.84 -32.85 -15.24
C ASP A 132 -6.18 -33.39 -16.65
N GLU A 133 -6.14 -32.55 -17.69
CA GLU A 133 -6.32 -32.95 -19.10
C GLU A 133 -5.27 -33.99 -19.53
N LEU A 134 -3.99 -33.74 -19.28
CA LEU A 134 -2.91 -34.66 -19.62
C LEU A 134 -3.03 -35.99 -18.85
N PHE A 135 -3.52 -35.95 -17.63
CA PHE A 135 -3.78 -37.19 -16.87
C PHE A 135 -4.87 -38.03 -17.53
N GLU A 136 -5.96 -37.42 -17.96
CA GLU A 136 -7.06 -38.11 -18.66
C GLU A 136 -6.60 -38.68 -20.01
N GLU A 137 -5.84 -37.92 -20.80
CA GLU A 137 -5.26 -38.39 -22.07
C GLU A 137 -4.34 -39.61 -21.86
N ASN A 138 -3.49 -39.57 -20.82
CA ASN A 138 -2.65 -40.70 -20.45
C ASN A 138 -3.43 -41.95 -20.11
N GLN A 139 -4.53 -41.81 -19.38
CA GLN A 139 -5.41 -42.94 -19.06
C GLN A 139 -6.06 -43.52 -20.30
N GLN A 140 -6.52 -42.69 -21.24
CA GLN A 140 -7.08 -43.13 -22.52
C GLN A 140 -6.03 -43.85 -23.37
N MET A 141 -4.82 -43.30 -23.47
CA MET A 141 -3.71 -43.95 -24.22
C MET A 141 -3.33 -45.30 -23.62
N LYS A 142 -3.32 -45.46 -22.30
CA LYS A 142 -3.09 -46.75 -21.66
C LYS A 142 -4.14 -47.77 -22.07
N GLN A 143 -5.42 -47.39 -22.07
CA GLN A 143 -6.53 -48.28 -22.46
C GLN A 143 -6.43 -48.67 -23.94
N ILE A 144 -6.05 -47.73 -24.83
CA ILE A 144 -5.85 -48.02 -26.25
C ILE A 144 -4.68 -49.02 -26.44
N ASN A 145 -3.56 -48.79 -25.77
CA ASN A 145 -2.42 -49.68 -25.81
C ASN A 145 -2.75 -51.11 -25.35
N GLU A 146 -3.54 -51.24 -24.27
CA GLU A 146 -4.01 -52.57 -23.84
C GLU A 146 -4.91 -53.25 -24.86
N LYS A 147 -5.82 -52.52 -25.51
CA LYS A 147 -6.68 -53.05 -26.58
C LYS A 147 -5.84 -53.50 -27.77
N LEU A 148 -4.84 -52.70 -28.22
CA LEU A 148 -3.94 -53.04 -29.30
C LEU A 148 -3.12 -54.31 -28.97
N LYS A 149 -2.58 -54.40 -27.78
CA LYS A 149 -1.87 -55.60 -27.30
C LYS A 149 -2.76 -56.85 -27.33
N ASN A 150 -4.00 -56.73 -26.89
CA ASN A 150 -4.95 -57.82 -26.93
C ASN A 150 -5.32 -58.25 -28.36
N LEU A 151 -5.44 -57.30 -29.28
CA LEU A 151 -5.66 -57.56 -30.72
C LEU A 151 -4.46 -58.29 -31.35
N ASP A 152 -3.26 -57.86 -31.04
CA ASP A 152 -2.03 -58.51 -31.53
C ASP A 152 -1.92 -59.95 -31.07
N ILE A 153 -2.17 -60.24 -29.80
CA ILE A 153 -2.24 -61.60 -29.25
C ILE A 153 -3.31 -62.46 -29.97
N ARG A 154 -4.47 -61.87 -30.30
CA ARG A 154 -5.53 -62.61 -31.00
C ARG A 154 -5.14 -62.91 -32.48
N LEU A 155 -4.49 -61.98 -33.13
CA LEU A 155 -3.98 -62.18 -34.52
C LEU A 155 -2.89 -63.23 -34.55
N GLU A 156 -1.97 -63.24 -33.61
CA GLU A 156 -0.93 -64.23 -33.51
C GLU A 156 -1.49 -65.65 -33.27
N LYS A 157 -2.49 -65.78 -32.37
CA LYS A 157 -3.20 -67.05 -32.18
C LYS A 157 -3.90 -67.54 -33.46
N LYS A 158 -4.54 -66.64 -34.22
CA LYS A 158 -5.17 -67.00 -35.50
C LYS A 158 -4.13 -67.48 -36.54
N ARG A 159 -2.99 -66.82 -36.65
CA ARG A 159 -1.92 -67.25 -37.56
C ARG A 159 -1.46 -68.70 -37.25
N LYS A 160 -1.18 -68.98 -35.97
CA LYS A 160 -0.78 -70.34 -35.50
C LYS A 160 -1.85 -71.41 -35.63
N SER A 161 -3.11 -71.05 -35.91
CA SER A 161 -4.19 -72.03 -36.14
C SER A 161 -4.48 -72.30 -37.61
N ILE A 162 -3.80 -71.69 -38.56
CA ILE A 162 -3.96 -71.81 -40.00
C ILE A 162 -2.77 -72.66 -40.63
N ASP A 163 -1.64 -72.71 -39.89
CA ASP A 163 -0.52 -73.63 -40.17
C ASP A 163 -0.78 -74.97 -39.48
#